data_40f6700fe8dd0126c1d496773e50ed45
#
_entry.id   40f6700fe8dd0126c1d496773e50ed45
#
_cell.length_a   1.000
_cell.length_b   1.000
_cell.length_c   1.000
_cell.angle_alpha   90.00
_cell.angle_beta   90.00
_cell.angle_gamma   90.00
#
_symmetry.space_group_name_H-M   'P 1'
#
loop_
_entity.id
_entity.type
_entity.pdbx_description
1 polymer ?
#
loop_
_entity_poly.entity_id
_entity_poly.type
_entity_poly.pdbx_seq_one_letter_code
_entity_poly.pdbx_strand_id
1 'polypeptide(L)'
;GDELLSIAGKPYDTLEEVIGIRPSRGSLAEYGVSYAQVDLKEDGSFDFDGIRNAINERTKVVTIQRSKGYQTRPTLSVAKIGEAVAFVKNIRENIICMVDNCYGEFTELSEPTDVGVDMMAGSLIKNPGGGLAPVGGYIVGKKECVENAACRLTSPGLAKEVGASLGILNSFYQGFFLAPTVTAGALKGAIFAANMAPFKAPAVT
;
A
#
# COMPACT_ATOMS: atom_id res chain seq x y z
N GLY A 1 -8.95 17.11 -14.78
CA GLY A 1 -7.90 16.12 -14.54
C GLY A 1 -8.45 14.88 -13.88
N ASP A 2 -7.65 13.83 -13.83
CA ASP A 2 -7.98 12.60 -13.13
C ASP A 2 -7.92 12.77 -11.61
N GLU A 3 -8.48 11.84 -10.87
CA GLU A 3 -8.53 11.88 -9.41
C GLU A 3 -8.00 10.59 -8.81
N LEU A 4 -7.19 10.75 -7.75
CA LEU A 4 -6.76 9.72 -6.81
C LEU A 4 -7.64 9.81 -5.56
N LEU A 5 -8.34 8.73 -5.22
CA LEU A 5 -9.19 8.65 -4.03
C LEU A 5 -8.57 7.69 -3.01
N SER A 6 -8.20 8.19 -1.82
CA SER A 6 -7.85 7.32 -0.69
C SER A 6 -9.11 6.93 0.08
N ILE A 7 -9.30 5.64 0.34
CA ILE A 7 -10.48 5.14 1.06
C ILE A 7 -10.16 4.55 2.45
N ALA A 8 -8.93 4.71 2.89
CA ALA A 8 -8.46 4.32 4.23
C ALA A 8 -7.93 5.52 5.03
N GLY A 9 -8.44 6.72 4.71
CA GLY A 9 -8.01 7.97 5.29
C GLY A 9 -6.72 8.51 4.68
N LYS A 10 -6.06 9.39 5.41
CA LYS A 10 -4.84 10.05 4.97
C LYS A 10 -3.72 9.05 4.73
N PRO A 11 -3.00 9.13 3.60
CA PRO A 11 -1.87 8.26 3.32
C PRO A 11 -0.68 8.58 4.24
N TYR A 12 0.35 7.70 4.21
CA TYR A 12 1.60 7.90 4.92
C TYR A 12 2.21 9.27 4.57
N ASP A 13 2.86 9.92 5.53
CA ASP A 13 3.31 11.31 5.46
C ASP A 13 4.19 11.63 4.23
N THR A 14 5.09 10.72 3.84
CA THR A 14 5.94 10.92 2.65
C THR A 14 5.13 10.93 1.34
N LEU A 15 3.96 10.29 1.30
CA LEU A 15 3.08 10.31 0.13
C LEU A 15 2.33 11.63 -0.02
N GLU A 16 2.23 12.43 1.03
CA GLU A 16 1.58 13.73 0.95
C GLU A 16 2.25 14.66 -0.06
N GLU A 17 3.57 14.64 -0.13
CA GLU A 17 4.35 15.41 -1.09
C GLU A 17 4.29 14.79 -2.50
N VAL A 18 4.32 13.47 -2.59
CA VAL A 18 4.21 12.77 -3.88
C VAL A 18 2.86 13.04 -4.53
N ILE A 19 1.79 13.00 -3.75
CA ILE A 19 0.43 13.29 -4.23
C ILE A 19 0.24 14.81 -4.47
N GLY A 20 0.82 15.65 -3.61
CA GLY A 20 0.67 17.09 -3.63
C GLY A 20 -0.38 17.59 -2.63
N ILE A 21 -0.72 16.78 -1.61
CA ILE A 21 -1.50 17.24 -0.43
C ILE A 21 -0.72 18.34 0.26
N ARG A 22 0.59 18.14 0.44
CA ARG A 22 1.55 19.22 0.70
C ARG A 22 2.20 19.64 -0.62
N PRO A 23 2.23 20.94 -0.97
CA PRO A 23 2.82 21.42 -2.22
C PRO A 23 4.26 20.93 -2.37
N SER A 24 4.54 20.22 -3.46
CA SER A 24 5.88 19.74 -3.79
C SER A 24 6.08 19.67 -5.29
N ARG A 25 7.30 19.98 -5.74
CA ARG A 25 7.66 19.91 -7.16
C ARG A 25 7.63 18.47 -7.65
N GLY A 26 7.05 18.25 -8.80
CA GLY A 26 6.92 16.93 -9.42
C GLY A 26 5.81 16.07 -8.79
N SER A 27 4.98 16.65 -7.92
CA SER A 27 3.82 15.97 -7.34
C SER A 27 2.74 15.67 -8.38
N LEU A 28 1.86 14.72 -8.10
CA LEU A 28 0.72 14.41 -8.98
C LEU A 28 -0.18 15.64 -9.20
N ALA A 29 -0.31 16.51 -8.20
CA ALA A 29 -1.08 17.75 -8.31
C ALA A 29 -0.52 18.69 -9.40
N GLU A 30 0.79 18.81 -9.57
CA GLU A 30 1.39 19.60 -10.64
C GLU A 30 1.07 19.06 -12.05
N TYR A 31 0.76 17.76 -12.16
CA TYR A 31 0.30 17.12 -13.39
C TYR A 31 -1.22 17.12 -13.55
N GLY A 32 -1.92 17.88 -12.72
CA GLY A 32 -3.38 18.05 -12.81
C GLY A 32 -4.18 16.89 -12.23
N VAL A 33 -3.58 16.01 -11.43
CA VAL A 33 -4.28 14.95 -10.70
C VAL A 33 -4.80 15.53 -9.38
N SER A 34 -6.11 15.43 -9.16
CA SER A 34 -6.74 15.82 -7.91
C SER A 34 -6.68 14.68 -6.88
N TYR A 35 -6.78 15.04 -5.60
CA TYR A 35 -6.81 14.10 -4.50
C TYR A 35 -8.10 14.28 -3.69
N ALA A 36 -8.69 13.16 -3.30
CA ALA A 36 -9.78 13.09 -2.34
C ALA A 36 -9.53 11.95 -1.34
N GLN A 37 -10.15 12.02 -0.16
CA GLN A 37 -10.10 10.92 0.80
C GLN A 37 -11.44 10.69 1.48
N VAL A 38 -11.63 9.45 1.91
CA VAL A 38 -12.67 9.01 2.82
C VAL A 38 -11.96 8.34 4.00
N ASP A 39 -12.23 8.83 5.20
CA ASP A 39 -11.66 8.27 6.40
C ASP A 39 -12.36 6.95 6.77
N LEU A 40 -11.66 6.09 7.51
CA LEU A 40 -12.30 4.94 8.14
C LEU A 40 -13.24 5.45 9.24
N LYS A 41 -14.29 4.67 9.53
CA LYS A 41 -15.16 4.92 10.67
C LYS A 41 -14.39 4.77 11.99
N GLU A 42 -14.96 5.23 13.09
CA GLU A 42 -14.35 5.14 14.43
C GLU A 42 -13.99 3.70 14.84
N ASP A 43 -14.76 2.72 14.37
CA ASP A 43 -14.50 1.30 14.61
C ASP A 43 -13.43 0.70 13.69
N GLY A 44 -12.83 1.50 12.80
CA GLY A 44 -11.83 1.09 11.83
C GLY A 44 -12.40 0.33 10.62
N SER A 45 -13.71 0.35 10.40
CA SER A 45 -14.34 -0.16 9.19
C SER A 45 -14.34 0.88 8.07
N PHE A 46 -14.47 0.41 6.81
CA PHE A 46 -14.64 1.31 5.67
C PHE A 46 -15.98 2.03 5.72
N ASP A 47 -15.98 3.30 5.39
CA ASP A 47 -17.21 4.08 5.18
C ASP A 47 -17.70 3.90 3.74
N PHE A 48 -18.46 2.83 3.51
CA PHE A 48 -18.97 2.51 2.17
C PHE A 48 -19.90 3.58 1.59
N ASP A 49 -20.65 4.27 2.42
CA ASP A 49 -21.51 5.37 1.95
C ASP A 49 -20.66 6.58 1.56
N GLY A 50 -19.66 6.92 2.36
CA GLY A 50 -18.67 7.95 2.02
C GLY A 50 -17.92 7.62 0.73
N ILE A 51 -17.49 6.38 0.57
CA ILE A 51 -16.79 5.91 -0.65
C ILE A 51 -17.69 6.04 -1.87
N ARG A 52 -18.96 5.60 -1.78
CA ARG A 52 -19.92 5.73 -2.87
C ARG A 52 -20.13 7.18 -3.29
N ASN A 53 -20.25 8.09 -2.33
CA ASN A 53 -20.47 9.51 -2.59
C ASN A 53 -19.23 10.22 -3.14
N ALA A 54 -18.03 9.75 -2.79
CA ALA A 54 -16.76 10.32 -3.24
C ALA A 54 -16.39 9.91 -4.67
N ILE A 55 -16.74 8.67 -5.08
CA ILE A 55 -16.43 8.16 -6.41
C ILE A 55 -17.20 8.98 -7.48
N ASN A 56 -16.45 9.53 -8.44
CA ASN A 56 -16.98 10.32 -9.53
C ASN A 56 -16.29 9.96 -10.86
N GLU A 57 -16.66 10.57 -11.97
CA GLU A 57 -16.13 10.26 -13.31
C GLU A 57 -14.61 10.45 -13.44
N ARG A 58 -14.04 11.34 -12.62
CA ARG A 58 -12.60 11.62 -12.62
C ARG A 58 -11.82 10.62 -11.80
N THR A 59 -12.45 9.88 -10.87
CA THR A 59 -11.78 8.88 -10.02
C THR A 59 -11.24 7.75 -10.89
N LYS A 60 -9.92 7.65 -11.06
CA LYS A 60 -9.24 6.63 -11.85
C LYS A 60 -8.53 5.60 -10.98
N VAL A 61 -8.03 6.03 -9.84
CA VAL A 61 -7.31 5.17 -8.90
C VAL A 61 -7.93 5.33 -7.52
N VAL A 62 -8.25 4.21 -6.90
CA VAL A 62 -8.55 4.12 -5.47
C VAL A 62 -7.34 3.52 -4.77
N THR A 63 -6.85 4.19 -3.73
CA THR A 63 -5.71 3.71 -2.95
C THR A 63 -6.11 3.33 -1.53
N ILE A 64 -5.49 2.26 -1.03
CA ILE A 64 -5.67 1.74 0.32
C ILE A 64 -4.29 1.56 0.95
N GLN A 65 -4.02 2.24 2.05
CA GLN A 65 -2.86 1.95 2.87
C GLN A 65 -3.22 0.85 3.87
N ARG A 66 -2.61 -0.34 3.75
CA ARG A 66 -2.90 -1.50 4.60
C ARG A 66 -2.44 -1.28 6.04
N SER A 67 -1.21 -0.83 6.22
CA SER A 67 -0.66 -0.58 7.55
C SER A 67 -1.30 0.65 8.22
N LYS A 68 -1.34 0.64 9.55
CA LYS A 68 -1.80 1.82 10.30
C LYS A 68 -0.78 2.98 10.28
N GLY A 69 0.47 2.73 9.91
CA GLY A 69 1.53 3.72 10.06
C GLY A 69 1.64 4.19 11.51
N TYR A 70 1.61 5.50 11.72
CA TYR A 70 1.61 6.12 13.06
C TYR A 70 0.21 6.37 13.63
N GLN A 71 -0.83 5.97 12.91
CA GLN A 71 -2.22 6.14 13.35
C GLN A 71 -2.62 5.10 14.39
N THR A 72 -3.66 5.38 15.18
CA THR A 72 -4.18 4.46 16.20
C THR A 72 -5.20 3.46 15.66
N ARG A 73 -5.53 3.51 14.37
CA ARG A 73 -6.46 2.59 13.72
C ARG A 73 -5.90 1.16 13.61
N PRO A 74 -6.73 0.13 13.46
CA PRO A 74 -6.25 -1.21 13.16
C PRO A 74 -5.58 -1.31 11.79
N THR A 75 -4.68 -2.28 11.63
CA THR A 75 -4.19 -2.73 10.31
C THR A 75 -5.33 -3.42 9.56
N LEU A 76 -5.42 -3.18 8.25
CA LEU A 76 -6.46 -3.78 7.42
C LEU A 76 -6.07 -5.21 7.02
N SER A 77 -6.97 -6.16 7.28
CA SER A 77 -6.81 -7.53 6.80
C SER A 77 -7.05 -7.62 5.29
N VAL A 78 -6.51 -8.67 4.66
CA VAL A 78 -6.73 -8.95 3.23
C VAL A 78 -8.22 -9.11 2.94
N ALA A 79 -8.98 -9.76 3.83
CA ALA A 79 -10.43 -9.91 3.68
C ALA A 79 -11.15 -8.56 3.63
N LYS A 80 -10.86 -7.64 4.56
CA LYS A 80 -11.45 -6.29 4.57
C LYS A 80 -11.09 -5.50 3.30
N ILE A 81 -9.84 -5.63 2.84
CA ILE A 81 -9.42 -5.01 1.57
C ILE A 81 -10.24 -5.56 0.42
N GLY A 82 -10.45 -6.89 0.36
CA GLY A 82 -11.27 -7.53 -0.67
C GLY A 82 -12.70 -7.03 -0.69
N GLU A 83 -13.34 -6.86 0.48
CA GLU A 83 -14.68 -6.28 0.58
C GLU A 83 -14.73 -4.86 0.00
N ALA A 84 -13.77 -4.01 0.35
CA ALA A 84 -13.69 -2.65 -0.16
C ALA A 84 -13.44 -2.60 -1.67
N VAL A 85 -12.54 -3.45 -2.18
CA VAL A 85 -12.26 -3.55 -3.62
C VAL A 85 -13.49 -4.03 -4.40
N ALA A 86 -14.16 -5.07 -3.93
CA ALA A 86 -15.40 -5.55 -4.54
C ALA A 86 -16.48 -4.46 -4.57
N PHE A 87 -16.61 -3.69 -3.49
CA PHE A 87 -17.54 -2.57 -3.42
C PHE A 87 -17.21 -1.48 -4.45
N VAL A 88 -15.95 -1.06 -4.56
CA VAL A 88 -15.50 -0.08 -5.56
C VAL A 88 -15.76 -0.57 -6.97
N LYS A 89 -15.42 -1.83 -7.26
CA LYS A 89 -15.61 -2.45 -8.58
C LYS A 89 -17.09 -2.58 -8.97
N ASN A 90 -17.98 -2.79 -8.01
CA ASN A 90 -19.43 -2.80 -8.24
C ASN A 90 -19.99 -1.41 -8.59
N ILE A 91 -19.35 -0.33 -8.12
CA ILE A 91 -19.73 1.04 -8.52
C ILE A 91 -19.18 1.32 -9.92
N ARG A 92 -17.91 1.02 -10.15
CA ARG A 92 -17.26 1.20 -11.45
C ARG A 92 -16.08 0.25 -11.62
N GLU A 93 -16.23 -0.70 -12.52
CA GLU A 93 -15.27 -1.80 -12.76
C GLU A 93 -13.87 -1.32 -13.18
N ASN A 94 -13.80 -0.25 -13.97
CA ASN A 94 -12.55 0.24 -14.56
C ASN A 94 -11.70 1.11 -13.61
N ILE A 95 -12.13 1.37 -12.37
CA ILE A 95 -11.29 2.02 -11.37
C ILE A 95 -10.15 1.06 -10.98
N ILE A 96 -8.92 1.55 -11.01
CA ILE A 96 -7.76 0.80 -10.55
C ILE A 96 -7.72 0.84 -9.02
N CYS A 97 -7.77 -0.32 -8.38
CA CYS A 97 -7.58 -0.44 -6.93
C CYS A 97 -6.12 -0.77 -6.63
N MET A 98 -5.45 0.13 -5.94
CA MET A 98 -4.05 0.03 -5.54
C MET A 98 -3.92 -0.10 -4.02
N VAL A 99 -3.02 -0.97 -3.57
CA VAL A 99 -2.71 -1.14 -2.14
C VAL A 99 -1.24 -0.81 -1.86
N ASP A 100 -0.99 0.06 -0.89
CA ASP A 100 0.29 0.11 -0.20
C ASP A 100 0.31 -1.04 0.82
N ASN A 101 1.07 -2.09 0.49
CA ASN A 101 1.11 -3.34 1.27
C ASN A 101 2.26 -3.36 2.30
N CYS A 102 2.97 -2.26 2.48
CA CYS A 102 4.07 -2.19 3.45
C CYS A 102 3.68 -2.75 4.81
N TYR A 103 4.51 -3.65 5.34
CA TYR A 103 4.32 -4.42 6.58
C TYR A 103 3.17 -5.45 6.56
N GLY A 104 2.48 -5.61 5.43
CA GLY A 104 1.42 -6.61 5.29
C GLY A 104 1.93 -7.95 4.74
N GLU A 105 3.03 -7.96 4.04
CA GLU A 105 3.57 -9.12 3.35
C GLU A 105 3.89 -10.24 4.34
N PHE A 106 3.47 -11.47 4.00
CA PHE A 106 3.67 -12.69 4.81
C PHE A 106 3.02 -12.68 6.19
N THR A 107 2.06 -11.78 6.45
CA THR A 107 1.33 -11.72 7.72
C THR A 107 0.03 -12.53 7.68
N GLU A 108 -0.49 -12.79 6.48
CA GLU A 108 -1.68 -13.61 6.22
C GLU A 108 -1.37 -14.68 5.16
N LEU A 109 -2.28 -15.64 4.94
CA LEU A 109 -2.11 -16.71 3.94
C LEU A 109 -2.33 -16.23 2.50
N SER A 110 -2.98 -15.10 2.33
CA SER A 110 -3.25 -14.46 1.03
C SER A 110 -2.73 -13.03 1.02
N GLU A 111 -2.51 -12.51 -0.16
CA GLU A 111 -2.08 -11.14 -0.37
C GLU A 111 -3.20 -10.32 -1.06
N PRO A 112 -3.14 -9.00 -1.03
CA PRO A 112 -4.21 -8.17 -1.61
C PRO A 112 -4.55 -8.47 -3.06
N THR A 113 -3.59 -8.92 -3.87
CA THR A 113 -3.83 -9.33 -5.27
C THR A 113 -4.74 -10.55 -5.41
N ASP A 114 -4.82 -11.41 -4.39
CA ASP A 114 -5.67 -12.61 -4.39
C ASP A 114 -7.15 -12.25 -4.20
N VAL A 115 -7.45 -11.05 -3.73
CA VAL A 115 -8.81 -10.57 -3.46
C VAL A 115 -9.27 -9.46 -4.39
N GLY A 116 -8.66 -9.36 -5.58
CA GLY A 116 -9.12 -8.48 -6.66
C GLY A 116 -8.45 -7.11 -6.72
N VAL A 117 -7.42 -6.85 -5.93
CA VAL A 117 -6.59 -5.65 -6.06
C VAL A 117 -5.87 -5.67 -7.41
N ASP A 118 -5.91 -4.56 -8.15
CA ASP A 118 -5.30 -4.46 -9.47
C ASP A 118 -3.77 -4.32 -9.40
N MET A 119 -3.28 -3.64 -8.37
CA MET A 119 -1.85 -3.40 -8.16
C MET A 119 -1.56 -3.21 -6.68
N MET A 120 -0.48 -3.78 -6.20
CA MET A 120 0.07 -3.45 -4.89
C MET A 120 1.54 -3.08 -4.98
N ALA A 121 1.97 -2.21 -4.08
CA ALA A 121 3.35 -1.78 -3.95
C ALA A 121 3.81 -1.94 -2.50
N GLY A 122 5.10 -2.12 -2.33
CA GLY A 122 5.72 -2.20 -1.01
C GLY A 122 7.23 -2.00 -1.08
N SER A 123 7.85 -2.06 0.08
CA SER A 123 9.27 -1.82 0.23
C SER A 123 10.04 -3.11 0.48
N LEU A 124 11.10 -3.32 -0.30
CA LEU A 124 11.99 -4.47 -0.12
C LEU A 124 12.85 -4.37 1.15
N ILE A 125 13.02 -3.18 1.72
CA ILE A 125 13.73 -3.02 3.01
C ILE A 125 12.89 -3.43 4.23
N LYS A 126 11.63 -3.80 4.02
CA LYS A 126 10.69 -4.26 5.05
C LYS A 126 10.53 -5.77 4.98
N ASN A 127 9.33 -6.29 5.22
CA ASN A 127 9.06 -7.73 5.28
C ASN A 127 9.67 -8.52 4.10
N PRO A 128 9.47 -8.13 2.82
CA PRO A 128 9.95 -8.93 1.70
C PRO A 128 11.47 -9.08 1.63
N GLY A 129 12.20 -8.15 2.22
CA GLY A 129 13.66 -8.19 2.20
C GLY A 129 14.30 -9.08 3.26
N GLY A 130 13.52 -9.64 4.20
CA GLY A 130 14.01 -10.56 5.22
C GLY A 130 15.19 -10.04 6.04
N GLY A 131 15.32 -8.71 6.18
CA GLY A 131 16.43 -8.03 6.83
C GLY A 131 17.74 -7.97 6.02
N LEU A 132 17.76 -8.47 4.78
CA LEU A 132 18.97 -8.51 3.93
C LEU A 132 18.93 -7.55 2.74
N ALA A 133 17.76 -7.18 2.25
CA ALA A 133 17.66 -6.26 1.13
C ALA A 133 18.07 -4.83 1.56
N PRO A 134 19.09 -4.24 0.94
CA PRO A 134 19.63 -2.94 1.37
C PRO A 134 18.80 -1.75 0.91
N VAL A 135 18.03 -1.91 -0.17
CA VAL A 135 17.23 -0.87 -0.82
C VAL A 135 16.09 -1.50 -1.60
N GLY A 136 15.25 -0.68 -2.20
CA GLY A 136 14.32 -1.08 -3.26
C GLY A 136 12.88 -1.17 -2.81
N GLY A 137 12.04 -1.26 -3.81
CA GLY A 137 10.61 -1.49 -3.70
C GLY A 137 10.17 -2.52 -4.72
N TYR A 138 8.93 -2.94 -4.62
CA TYR A 138 8.28 -3.81 -5.58
C TYR A 138 6.91 -3.25 -5.99
N ILE A 139 6.52 -3.60 -7.19
CA ILE A 139 5.15 -3.42 -7.68
C ILE A 139 4.73 -4.73 -8.32
N VAL A 140 3.59 -5.26 -7.91
CA VAL A 140 2.99 -6.47 -8.46
C VAL A 140 1.50 -6.27 -8.69
N GLY A 141 0.93 -7.02 -9.63
CA GLY A 141 -0.48 -6.93 -9.98
C GLY A 141 -0.74 -7.17 -11.45
N LYS A 142 -1.77 -6.54 -11.98
CA LYS A 142 -2.12 -6.65 -13.40
C LYS A 142 -0.97 -6.17 -14.29
N LYS A 143 -0.71 -6.93 -15.36
CA LYS A 143 0.39 -6.67 -16.29
C LYS A 143 0.44 -5.23 -16.76
N GLU A 144 -0.69 -4.68 -17.19
CA GLU A 144 -0.79 -3.30 -17.67
C GLU A 144 -0.37 -2.28 -16.60
N CYS A 145 -0.84 -2.45 -15.35
CA CYS A 145 -0.48 -1.56 -14.25
C CYS A 145 1.02 -1.60 -13.96
N VAL A 146 1.61 -2.80 -13.95
CA VAL A 146 3.05 -2.98 -13.69
C VAL A 146 3.89 -2.41 -14.83
N GLU A 147 3.48 -2.60 -16.09
CA GLU A 147 4.19 -2.05 -17.26
C GLU A 147 4.12 -0.51 -17.29
N ASN A 148 2.96 0.08 -16.99
CA ASN A 148 2.81 1.53 -16.89
C ASN A 148 3.70 2.12 -15.78
N ALA A 149 3.75 1.46 -14.62
CA ALA A 149 4.64 1.85 -13.53
C ALA A 149 6.12 1.76 -13.93
N ALA A 150 6.53 0.70 -14.63
CA ALA A 150 7.89 0.54 -15.12
C ALA A 150 8.28 1.63 -16.13
N CYS A 151 7.38 1.98 -17.06
CA CYS A 151 7.59 3.08 -18.00
C CYS A 151 7.75 4.42 -17.29
N ARG A 152 7.07 4.64 -16.17
CA ARG A 152 7.19 5.87 -15.38
C ARG A 152 8.47 5.90 -14.55
N LEU A 153 8.88 4.75 -14.01
CA LEU A 153 10.08 4.63 -13.18
C LEU A 153 11.37 4.81 -13.98
N THR A 154 11.42 4.28 -15.19
CA THR A 154 12.58 4.37 -16.10
C THR A 154 12.32 5.42 -17.19
N SER A 155 11.85 4.97 -18.35
CA SER A 155 11.32 5.84 -19.39
C SER A 155 10.41 5.06 -20.35
N PRO A 156 9.49 5.73 -21.06
CA PRO A 156 8.75 5.11 -22.15
C PRO A 156 9.70 4.47 -23.17
N GLY A 157 9.39 3.26 -23.61
CA GLY A 157 10.19 2.48 -24.55
C GLY A 157 11.30 1.64 -23.93
N LEU A 158 11.72 1.93 -22.71
CA LEU A 158 12.70 1.12 -21.95
C LEU A 158 12.02 0.25 -20.88
N ALA A 159 11.09 0.82 -20.14
CA ALA A 159 10.29 0.13 -19.13
C ALA A 159 11.14 -0.83 -18.27
N LYS A 160 10.78 -2.13 -18.27
CA LYS A 160 11.45 -3.18 -17.49
C LYS A 160 12.73 -3.75 -18.12
N GLU A 161 13.07 -3.35 -19.34
CA GLU A 161 14.25 -3.87 -20.04
C GLU A 161 15.56 -3.31 -19.53
N VAL A 162 15.49 -2.20 -18.80
CA VAL A 162 16.64 -1.56 -18.17
C VAL A 162 16.39 -1.32 -16.69
N GLY A 163 17.45 -1.30 -15.94
CA GLY A 163 17.46 -1.05 -14.52
C GLY A 163 18.75 -1.57 -13.91
N ALA A 164 19.47 -0.72 -13.19
CA ALA A 164 20.70 -1.12 -12.54
C ALA A 164 20.39 -1.83 -11.22
N SER A 165 20.64 -3.14 -11.14
CA SER A 165 20.59 -3.89 -9.88
C SER A 165 21.86 -3.77 -9.05
N LEU A 166 22.93 -3.20 -9.61
CA LEU A 166 24.21 -2.94 -8.94
C LEU A 166 24.80 -4.16 -8.22
N GLY A 167 24.51 -5.39 -8.69
CA GLY A 167 25.01 -6.62 -8.11
C GLY A 167 24.34 -7.07 -6.79
N ILE A 168 23.24 -6.44 -6.37
CA ILE A 168 22.57 -6.73 -5.09
C ILE A 168 21.46 -7.78 -5.17
N LEU A 169 21.23 -8.38 -6.34
CA LEU A 169 20.15 -9.37 -6.54
C LEU A 169 20.24 -10.56 -5.60
N ASN A 170 21.44 -11.05 -5.28
CA ASN A 170 21.62 -12.16 -4.36
C ASN A 170 21.03 -11.85 -2.98
N SER A 171 21.25 -10.64 -2.46
CA SER A 171 20.68 -10.20 -1.18
C SER A 171 19.16 -10.13 -1.24
N PHE A 172 18.59 -9.71 -2.38
CA PHE A 172 17.14 -9.69 -2.57
C PHE A 172 16.56 -11.10 -2.58
N TYR A 173 17.11 -12.03 -3.36
CA TYR A 173 16.62 -13.40 -3.42
C TYR A 173 16.78 -14.13 -2.09
N GLN A 174 17.91 -13.99 -1.43
CA GLN A 174 18.16 -14.59 -0.12
C GLN A 174 17.22 -13.99 0.93
N GLY A 175 17.05 -12.67 0.94
CA GLY A 175 16.13 -11.97 1.83
C GLY A 175 14.69 -12.42 1.62
N PHE A 176 14.24 -12.49 0.38
CA PHE A 176 12.89 -12.93 0.04
C PHE A 176 12.63 -14.39 0.47
N PHE A 177 13.61 -15.28 0.30
CA PHE A 177 13.53 -16.66 0.77
C PHE A 177 13.36 -16.74 2.30
N LEU A 178 14.06 -15.91 3.04
CA LEU A 178 13.99 -15.87 4.51
C LEU A 178 12.80 -15.07 5.04
N ALA A 179 12.21 -14.20 4.24
CA ALA A 179 11.23 -13.22 4.64
C ALA A 179 10.04 -13.79 5.44
N PRO A 180 9.41 -14.92 5.07
CA PRO A 180 8.30 -15.47 5.85
C PRO A 180 8.71 -15.82 7.28
N THR A 181 9.87 -16.44 7.46
CA THR A 181 10.38 -16.83 8.79
C THR A 181 10.76 -15.60 9.62
N VAL A 182 11.43 -14.64 9.00
CA VAL A 182 11.84 -13.39 9.67
C VAL A 182 10.61 -12.58 10.10
N THR A 183 9.62 -12.43 9.21
CA THR A 183 8.36 -11.73 9.52
C THR A 183 7.59 -12.42 10.64
N ALA A 184 7.46 -13.74 10.59
CA ALA A 184 6.81 -14.51 11.64
C ALA A 184 7.52 -14.37 12.99
N GLY A 185 8.85 -14.36 12.98
CA GLY A 185 9.66 -14.10 14.18
C GLY A 185 9.42 -12.72 14.77
N ALA A 186 9.40 -11.70 13.93
CA ALA A 186 9.14 -10.32 14.33
C ALA A 186 7.74 -10.16 14.96
N LEU A 187 6.71 -10.73 14.32
CA LEU A 187 5.33 -10.70 14.84
C LEU A 187 5.22 -11.41 16.20
N LYS A 188 5.80 -12.61 16.33
CA LYS A 188 5.82 -13.34 17.61
C LYS A 188 6.52 -12.53 18.69
N GLY A 189 7.65 -11.92 18.37
CA GLY A 189 8.38 -11.06 19.29
C GLY A 189 7.57 -9.83 19.75
N ALA A 190 6.88 -9.17 18.81
CA ALA A 190 6.03 -8.03 19.14
C ALA A 190 4.85 -8.41 20.03
N ILE A 191 4.15 -9.53 19.70
CA ILE A 191 3.04 -10.04 20.51
C ILE A 191 3.53 -10.44 21.90
N PHE A 192 4.66 -11.13 21.99
CA PHE A 192 5.25 -11.52 23.28
C PHE A 192 5.57 -10.28 24.12
N ALA A 193 6.27 -9.30 23.54
CA ALA A 193 6.63 -8.07 24.25
C ALA A 193 5.38 -7.31 24.73
N ALA A 194 4.34 -7.20 23.90
CA ALA A 194 3.10 -6.53 24.27
C ALA A 194 2.37 -7.22 25.43
N ASN A 195 2.44 -8.55 25.52
CA ASN A 195 1.82 -9.31 26.61
C ASN A 195 2.66 -9.33 27.91
N MET A 196 3.99 -9.18 27.78
CA MET A 196 4.88 -9.18 28.94
C MET A 196 5.07 -7.79 29.53
N ALA A 197 4.79 -6.72 28.78
CA ALA A 197 4.95 -5.36 29.26
C ALA A 197 3.91 -5.05 30.37
N PRO A 198 4.33 -4.70 31.59
CA PRO A 198 3.42 -4.32 32.66
C PRO A 198 2.74 -2.96 32.42
N PHE A 199 3.14 -2.26 31.38
CA PHE A 199 2.58 -0.98 30.98
C PHE A 199 1.41 -1.18 30.01
N LYS A 200 0.20 -1.17 30.56
CA LYS A 200 -0.93 -0.68 29.78
C LYS A 200 -0.61 0.78 29.45
N ALA A 201 -0.38 1.10 28.20
CA ALA A 201 -0.36 2.49 27.78
C ALA A 201 -1.59 3.18 28.38
N PRO A 202 -1.48 4.35 29.02
CA PRO A 202 -2.65 5.07 29.49
C PRO A 202 -3.58 5.25 28.29
N ALA A 203 -4.86 4.94 28.49
CA ALA A 203 -5.86 5.24 27.49
C ALA A 203 -5.72 6.73 27.17
N VAL A 204 -5.37 7.04 25.93
CA VAL A 204 -5.40 8.42 25.45
C VAL A 204 -6.87 8.78 25.39
N THR A 205 -7.31 9.53 26.42
CA THR A 205 -8.64 10.16 26.46
C THR A 205 -8.70 11.30 25.49
#